data_9e83ba2d58be1ec7b2f5895663483ec8
#
_entry.id   9e83ba2d58be1ec7b2f5895663483ec8
#
_cell.length_a   1.000
_cell.length_b   1.000
_cell.length_c   1.000
_cell.angle_alpha   90.00
_cell.angle_beta   90.00
_cell.angle_gamma   90.00
#
_symmetry.space_group_name_H-M   'P 1'
#
loop_
_entity.id
_entity.type
_entity.pdbx_description
1 polymer ?
#
loop_
_entity_poly.entity_id
_entity_poly.type
_entity_poly.pdbx_seq_one_letter_code
_entity_poly.pdbx_strand_id
1 'polypeptide(L)'
;MSASVLRFTRVTKAFGGLRPLRIAELTVGEGDRVALVGLDGPAAEVFVNLLTGASLPDEGGVELFSTGTDQIESADQWLALLEGLGMVSVRAVLLDDLTVAQNIATAFTLSVDPVQDPVMTDVCRLAAEAGIPASHLEERVAEAAADVKARCHLAKALALNPKLLVLEHANALAPDGAEGIGRTIAAVAKARAMSVLVLTTDEAFAHRAADRVLRVSPATGDVTNRSGWRRFMP
;
A
#
# COMPACT_ATOMS: atom_id res chain seq x y z
N MET A 1 15.61 12.52 -15.18
CA MET A 1 14.21 12.37 -14.71
C MET A 1 14.11 10.95 -14.18
N SER A 2 13.75 10.76 -12.90
CA SER A 2 13.54 9.41 -12.34
C SER A 2 12.39 8.74 -13.09
N ALA A 3 12.49 7.43 -13.36
CA ALA A 3 11.42 6.68 -13.99
C ALA A 3 10.16 6.70 -13.09
N SER A 4 9.00 6.77 -13.69
CA SER A 4 7.72 6.76 -12.96
C SER A 4 7.30 5.32 -12.68
N VAL A 5 6.98 4.99 -11.43
CA VAL A 5 6.42 3.68 -11.07
C VAL A 5 4.89 3.69 -11.14
N LEU A 6 4.27 4.87 -10.98
CA LEU A 6 2.82 5.06 -11.07
C LEU A 6 2.50 6.42 -11.63
N ARG A 7 1.55 6.47 -12.57
CA ARG A 7 1.02 7.72 -13.12
C ARG A 7 -0.49 7.63 -13.34
N PHE A 8 -1.20 8.64 -12.87
CA PHE A 8 -2.60 8.93 -13.20
C PHE A 8 -2.65 10.21 -14.00
N THR A 9 -3.38 10.22 -15.13
CA THR A 9 -3.49 11.37 -16.03
C THR A 9 -4.96 11.62 -16.37
N ARG A 10 -5.52 12.72 -15.87
CA ARG A 10 -6.91 13.16 -16.10
C ARG A 10 -7.95 12.06 -15.87
N VAL A 11 -7.74 11.28 -14.82
CA VAL A 11 -8.60 10.13 -14.50
C VAL A 11 -9.93 10.60 -13.94
N THR A 12 -11.02 10.04 -14.48
CA THR A 12 -12.37 10.07 -13.92
C THR A 12 -12.93 8.66 -13.85
N LYS A 13 -13.55 8.31 -12.71
CA LYS A 13 -14.23 7.02 -12.52
C LYS A 13 -15.50 7.19 -11.73
N ALA A 14 -16.65 6.88 -12.33
CA ALA A 14 -17.93 6.78 -11.65
C ALA A 14 -17.94 5.51 -10.77
N PHE A 15 -18.45 5.63 -9.57
CA PHE A 15 -18.71 4.53 -8.65
C PHE A 15 -19.96 4.86 -7.84
N GLY A 16 -20.48 3.98 -7.00
CA GLY A 16 -21.74 4.18 -6.27
C GLY A 16 -21.78 5.37 -5.30
N GLY A 17 -20.79 6.25 -5.30
CA GLY A 17 -20.72 7.48 -4.52
C GLY A 17 -21.45 8.67 -5.15
N LEU A 18 -21.65 9.73 -4.36
CA LEU A 18 -22.30 10.97 -4.81
C LEU A 18 -21.53 11.72 -5.90
N ARG A 19 -20.23 11.46 -6.00
CA ARG A 19 -19.32 12.09 -6.99
C ARG A 19 -18.38 11.04 -7.54
N PRO A 20 -17.99 11.13 -8.84
CA PRO A 20 -16.94 10.27 -9.38
C PRO A 20 -15.60 10.55 -8.69
N LEU A 21 -14.75 9.53 -8.61
CA LEU A 21 -13.33 9.74 -8.32
C LEU A 21 -12.71 10.55 -9.47
N ARG A 22 -11.99 11.60 -9.12
CA ARG A 22 -11.20 12.42 -10.07
C ARG A 22 -9.78 12.57 -9.58
N ILE A 23 -8.81 12.37 -10.46
CA ILE A 23 -7.38 12.63 -10.24
C ILE A 23 -6.86 13.34 -11.48
N ALA A 24 -6.58 14.63 -11.36
CA ALA A 24 -6.10 15.43 -12.49
C ALA A 24 -4.72 14.96 -12.94
N GLU A 25 -3.78 14.88 -12.00
CA GLU A 25 -2.44 14.35 -12.24
C GLU A 25 -1.85 13.83 -10.93
N LEU A 26 -1.29 12.62 -10.95
CA LEU A 26 -0.48 12.07 -9.87
C LEU A 26 0.68 11.27 -10.46
N THR A 27 1.89 11.54 -9.99
CA THR A 27 3.09 10.76 -10.35
C THR A 27 3.85 10.36 -9.11
N VAL A 28 4.18 9.06 -9.04
CA VAL A 28 5.10 8.48 -8.06
C VAL A 28 6.31 7.98 -8.82
N GLY A 29 7.49 8.54 -8.53
CA GLY A 29 8.76 8.11 -9.10
C GLY A 29 9.36 6.93 -8.34
N GLU A 30 10.43 6.35 -8.90
CA GLU A 30 11.22 5.33 -8.22
C GLU A 30 11.81 5.88 -6.92
N GLY A 31 11.63 5.16 -5.82
CA GLY A 31 12.08 5.55 -4.49
C GLY A 31 11.26 6.67 -3.81
N ASP A 32 10.25 7.24 -4.49
CA ASP A 32 9.37 8.24 -3.89
C ASP A 32 8.50 7.61 -2.79
N ARG A 33 8.33 8.36 -1.70
CA ARG A 33 7.37 8.04 -0.64
C ARG A 33 6.31 9.13 -0.59
N VAL A 34 5.13 8.83 -1.11
CA VAL A 34 4.04 9.79 -1.30
C VAL A 34 2.82 9.36 -0.50
N ALA A 35 2.24 10.27 0.27
CA ALA A 35 0.92 10.08 0.85
C ALA A 35 -0.10 10.93 0.11
N LEU A 36 -1.24 10.34 -0.20
CA LEU A 36 -2.41 10.96 -0.81
C LEU A 36 -3.52 11.02 0.23
N VAL A 37 -3.85 12.23 0.67
CA VAL A 37 -4.88 12.49 1.67
C VAL A 37 -6.14 13.03 1.00
N GLY A 38 -7.31 12.60 1.48
CA GLY A 38 -8.60 13.11 1.01
C GLY A 38 -9.46 12.10 0.26
N LEU A 39 -9.00 10.85 0.14
CA LEU A 39 -9.82 9.73 -0.33
C LEU A 39 -10.39 9.00 0.89
N ASP A 40 -11.71 8.88 0.98
CA ASP A 40 -12.41 8.00 1.93
C ASP A 40 -12.27 6.52 1.52
N GLY A 41 -12.80 5.61 2.32
CA GLY A 41 -12.68 4.17 2.05
C GLY A 41 -13.14 3.76 0.65
N PRO A 42 -14.38 4.10 0.22
CA PRO A 42 -14.87 3.77 -1.12
C PRO A 42 -14.04 4.39 -2.25
N ALA A 43 -13.61 5.65 -2.11
CA ALA A 43 -12.78 6.31 -3.11
C ALA A 43 -11.36 5.71 -3.17
N ALA A 44 -10.78 5.32 -2.02
CA ALA A 44 -9.49 4.63 -1.97
C ALA A 44 -9.56 3.25 -2.61
N GLU A 45 -10.66 2.50 -2.40
CA GLU A 45 -10.89 1.22 -3.06
C GLU A 45 -10.94 1.37 -4.58
N VAL A 46 -11.70 2.33 -5.09
CA VAL A 46 -11.76 2.62 -6.53
C VAL A 46 -10.38 3.00 -7.06
N PHE A 47 -9.63 3.84 -6.33
CA PHE A 47 -8.27 4.21 -6.69
C PHE A 47 -7.36 2.98 -6.81
N VAL A 48 -7.40 2.07 -5.84
CA VAL A 48 -6.62 0.82 -5.85
C VAL A 48 -7.03 -0.07 -7.03
N ASN A 49 -8.33 -0.21 -7.32
CA ASN A 49 -8.82 -1.00 -8.45
C ASN A 49 -8.34 -0.43 -9.80
N LEU A 50 -8.26 0.90 -9.94
CA LEU A 50 -7.70 1.56 -11.13
C LEU A 50 -6.18 1.35 -11.22
N LEU A 51 -5.46 1.48 -10.10
CA LEU A 51 -4.01 1.30 -10.01
C LEU A 51 -3.60 -0.12 -10.41
N THR A 52 -4.36 -1.12 -9.96
CA THR A 52 -4.08 -2.54 -10.23
C THR A 52 -4.59 -3.02 -11.59
N GLY A 53 -5.35 -2.19 -12.33
CA GLY A 53 -6.01 -2.60 -13.57
C GLY A 53 -7.21 -3.53 -13.35
N ALA A 54 -7.66 -3.72 -12.10
CA ALA A 54 -8.89 -4.48 -11.79
C ALA A 54 -10.15 -3.78 -12.32
N SER A 55 -10.07 -2.46 -12.52
CA SER A 55 -11.05 -1.69 -13.28
C SER A 55 -10.33 -0.63 -14.13
N LEU A 56 -10.95 -0.20 -15.24
CA LEU A 56 -10.43 0.87 -16.07
C LEU A 56 -11.12 2.20 -15.73
N PRO A 57 -10.44 3.35 -15.91
CA PRO A 57 -11.06 4.65 -15.78
C PRO A 57 -12.12 4.85 -16.86
N ASP A 58 -13.10 5.72 -16.60
CA ASP A 58 -14.09 6.14 -17.60
C ASP A 58 -13.48 7.19 -18.54
N GLU A 59 -12.55 8.01 -18.02
CA GLU A 59 -11.75 8.98 -18.77
C GLU A 59 -10.33 9.02 -18.21
N GLY A 60 -9.37 9.38 -19.07
CA GLY A 60 -7.95 9.47 -18.70
C GLY A 60 -7.25 8.13 -18.76
N GLY A 61 -6.10 8.03 -18.10
CA GLY A 61 -5.27 6.82 -18.12
C GLY A 61 -4.50 6.60 -16.82
N VAL A 62 -4.22 5.34 -16.54
CA VAL A 62 -3.38 4.89 -15.43
C VAL A 62 -2.24 4.05 -15.98
N GLU A 63 -1.01 4.39 -15.60
CA GLU A 63 0.18 3.61 -15.93
C GLU A 63 0.82 3.09 -14.64
N LEU A 64 1.11 1.79 -14.60
CA LEU A 64 1.86 1.13 -13.55
C LEU A 64 3.10 0.48 -14.14
N PHE A 65 4.29 0.83 -13.61
CA PHE A 65 5.59 0.37 -14.12
C PHE A 65 5.76 0.58 -15.63
N SER A 66 5.31 1.74 -16.14
CA SER A 66 5.32 2.13 -17.56
C SER A 66 4.38 1.32 -18.45
N THR A 67 3.48 0.52 -17.88
CA THR A 67 2.43 -0.21 -18.62
C THR A 67 1.08 0.46 -18.36
N GLY A 68 0.37 0.86 -19.42
CA GLY A 68 -1.02 1.33 -19.29
C GLY A 68 -1.93 0.20 -18.81
N THR A 69 -2.79 0.47 -17.83
CA THR A 69 -3.71 -0.55 -17.33
C THR A 69 -4.73 -0.98 -18.38
N ASP A 70 -5.02 -0.14 -19.36
CA ASP A 70 -5.83 -0.41 -20.54
C ASP A 70 -5.13 -1.27 -21.61
N GLN A 71 -3.81 -1.49 -21.46
CA GLN A 71 -2.99 -2.30 -22.39
C GLN A 71 -2.79 -3.74 -21.90
N ILE A 72 -3.38 -4.09 -20.77
CA ILE A 72 -3.28 -5.45 -20.21
C ILE A 72 -4.25 -6.36 -20.98
N GLU A 73 -3.71 -7.29 -21.78
CA GLU A 73 -4.49 -8.15 -22.67
C GLU A 73 -4.67 -9.58 -22.14
N SER A 74 -3.90 -9.99 -21.13
CA SER A 74 -3.93 -11.35 -20.58
C SER A 74 -3.78 -11.41 -19.06
N ALA A 75 -4.27 -12.51 -18.48
CA ALA A 75 -4.09 -12.78 -17.05
C ALA A 75 -2.62 -12.87 -16.64
N ASP A 76 -1.77 -13.44 -17.49
CA ASP A 76 -0.33 -13.57 -17.22
C ASP A 76 0.36 -12.19 -17.16
N GLN A 77 0.01 -11.29 -18.08
CA GLN A 77 0.50 -9.90 -18.04
C GLN A 77 0.03 -9.18 -16.78
N TRP A 78 -1.23 -9.37 -16.41
CA TRP A 78 -1.80 -8.78 -15.20
C TRP A 78 -1.09 -9.30 -13.94
N LEU A 79 -0.91 -10.61 -13.81
CA LEU A 79 -0.21 -11.21 -12.67
C LEU A 79 1.25 -10.72 -12.58
N ALA A 80 1.97 -10.69 -13.71
CA ALA A 80 3.35 -10.18 -13.75
C ALA A 80 3.44 -8.70 -13.30
N LEU A 81 2.42 -7.88 -13.63
CA LEU A 81 2.35 -6.51 -13.15
C LEU A 81 2.14 -6.45 -11.63
N LEU A 82 1.24 -7.30 -11.10
CA LEU A 82 0.94 -7.35 -9.68
C LEU A 82 2.09 -7.88 -8.81
N GLU A 83 2.99 -8.69 -9.35
CA GLU A 83 4.21 -9.14 -8.64
C GLU A 83 5.10 -7.97 -8.20
N GLY A 84 5.07 -6.86 -8.93
CA GLY A 84 5.76 -5.62 -8.55
C GLY A 84 5.09 -4.81 -7.44
N LEU A 85 3.88 -5.22 -6.99
CA LEU A 85 3.10 -4.52 -5.98
C LEU A 85 3.12 -5.25 -4.63
N GLY A 86 3.37 -4.51 -3.55
CA GLY A 86 3.00 -4.91 -2.21
C GLY A 86 1.78 -4.13 -1.77
N MET A 87 0.83 -4.78 -1.09
CA MET A 87 -0.38 -4.10 -0.65
C MET A 87 -0.68 -4.39 0.82
N VAL A 88 -0.89 -3.33 1.59
CA VAL A 88 -1.44 -3.36 2.95
C VAL A 88 -2.77 -2.64 2.94
N SER A 89 -3.84 -3.35 3.24
CA SER A 89 -5.21 -2.84 3.20
C SER A 89 -6.02 -3.36 4.37
N VAL A 90 -6.94 -2.55 4.87
CA VAL A 90 -7.95 -2.99 5.85
C VAL A 90 -8.88 -4.07 5.31
N ARG A 91 -8.92 -4.26 3.99
CA ARG A 91 -9.72 -5.29 3.32
C ARG A 91 -8.98 -6.63 3.21
N ALA A 92 -7.66 -6.63 3.42
CA ALA A 92 -6.88 -7.87 3.43
C ALA A 92 -7.16 -8.67 4.68
N VAL A 93 -7.19 -9.99 4.55
CA VAL A 93 -7.53 -10.91 5.64
C VAL A 93 -6.29 -11.69 6.06
N LEU A 94 -6.10 -11.81 7.36
CA LEU A 94 -5.23 -12.81 7.97
C LEU A 94 -6.08 -14.03 8.36
N LEU A 95 -5.49 -15.19 8.32
CA LEU A 95 -6.14 -16.44 8.70
C LEU A 95 -6.02 -16.62 10.23
N ASP A 96 -7.12 -16.46 10.93
CA ASP A 96 -7.15 -16.40 12.40
C ASP A 96 -6.64 -17.69 13.07
N ASP A 97 -6.89 -18.85 12.47
CA ASP A 97 -6.46 -20.15 12.98
C ASP A 97 -4.96 -20.43 12.77
N LEU A 98 -4.31 -19.66 11.92
CA LEU A 98 -2.89 -19.79 11.65
C LEU A 98 -2.04 -18.90 12.57
N THR A 99 -0.80 -19.31 12.80
CA THR A 99 0.18 -18.46 13.50
C THR A 99 0.60 -17.28 12.63
N VAL A 100 1.26 -16.29 13.24
CA VAL A 100 1.87 -15.16 12.53
C VAL A 100 2.85 -15.65 11.48
N ALA A 101 3.71 -16.63 11.82
CA ALA A 101 4.66 -17.23 10.88
C ALA A 101 3.98 -17.91 9.70
N GLN A 102 2.95 -18.72 9.98
CA GLN A 102 2.17 -19.39 8.95
C GLN A 102 1.44 -18.39 8.04
N ASN A 103 0.87 -17.31 8.59
CA ASN A 103 0.27 -16.24 7.80
C ASN A 103 1.27 -15.58 6.85
N ILE A 104 2.48 -15.28 7.31
CA ILE A 104 3.53 -14.71 6.43
C ILE A 104 3.93 -15.74 5.37
N ALA A 105 4.06 -17.01 5.74
CA ALA A 105 4.44 -18.10 4.82
C ALA A 105 3.44 -18.28 3.66
N THR A 106 2.14 -17.94 3.85
CA THR A 106 1.14 -18.02 2.76
C THR A 106 1.46 -17.16 1.54
N ALA A 107 2.38 -16.20 1.65
CA ALA A 107 2.87 -15.44 0.50
C ALA A 107 3.78 -16.26 -0.44
N PHE A 108 4.31 -17.39 0.03
CA PHE A 108 5.25 -18.23 -0.72
C PHE A 108 4.69 -19.63 -1.02
N THR A 109 3.85 -20.17 -0.13
CA THR A 109 3.37 -21.55 -0.21
C THR A 109 2.01 -21.71 0.48
N LEU A 110 1.25 -22.70 0.05
CA LEU A 110 0.04 -23.14 0.75
C LEU A 110 0.32 -24.26 1.77
N SER A 111 1.52 -24.87 1.75
CA SER A 111 1.95 -25.86 2.73
C SER A 111 2.61 -25.14 3.91
N VAL A 112 1.79 -24.71 4.86
CA VAL A 112 2.22 -23.87 6.00
C VAL A 112 2.19 -24.59 7.36
N ASP A 113 1.83 -25.88 7.40
CA ASP A 113 1.81 -26.68 8.63
C ASP A 113 2.56 -28.01 8.48
N PRO A 114 3.80 -28.09 8.97
CA PRO A 114 4.66 -27.00 9.43
C PRO A 114 5.24 -26.17 8.27
N VAL A 115 5.59 -24.92 8.54
CA VAL A 115 6.35 -24.08 7.59
C VAL A 115 7.74 -24.69 7.42
N GLN A 116 8.08 -25.08 6.18
CA GLN A 116 9.36 -25.72 5.86
C GLN A 116 10.47 -24.70 5.55
N ASP A 117 11.74 -25.08 5.78
CA ASP A 117 12.88 -24.37 5.20
C ASP A 117 12.90 -24.59 3.67
N PRO A 118 13.25 -23.58 2.86
CA PRO A 118 13.81 -22.27 3.22
C PRO A 118 12.75 -21.17 3.55
N VAL A 119 11.44 -21.49 3.44
CA VAL A 119 10.35 -20.50 3.64
C VAL A 119 10.40 -19.89 5.05
N MET A 120 10.69 -20.68 6.08
CA MET A 120 10.81 -20.18 7.46
C MET A 120 11.92 -19.12 7.59
N THR A 121 13.02 -19.27 6.86
CA THR A 121 14.11 -18.28 6.82
C THR A 121 13.61 -16.93 6.29
N ASP A 122 12.84 -16.95 5.19
CA ASP A 122 12.22 -15.73 4.64
C ASP A 122 11.17 -15.15 5.57
N VAL A 123 10.36 -15.98 6.22
CA VAL A 123 9.38 -15.56 7.23
C VAL A 123 10.05 -14.79 8.36
N CYS A 124 11.12 -15.35 8.95
CA CYS A 124 11.86 -14.69 10.04
C CYS A 124 12.45 -13.34 9.59
N ARG A 125 13.04 -13.29 8.40
CA ARG A 125 13.59 -12.06 7.82
C ARG A 125 12.51 -10.99 7.63
N LEU A 126 11.36 -11.34 7.02
CA LEU A 126 10.26 -10.42 6.76
C LEU A 126 9.60 -9.93 8.05
N ALA A 127 9.42 -10.82 9.03
CA ALA A 127 8.92 -10.48 10.34
C ALA A 127 9.81 -9.45 11.04
N ALA A 128 11.13 -9.67 11.04
CA ALA A 128 12.10 -8.74 11.60
C ALA A 128 12.06 -7.37 10.90
N GLU A 129 11.99 -7.34 9.56
CA GLU A 129 11.86 -6.11 8.77
C GLU A 129 10.56 -5.37 9.10
N ALA A 130 9.44 -6.07 9.25
CA ALA A 130 8.15 -5.49 9.66
C ALA A 130 8.10 -5.11 11.14
N GLY A 131 9.14 -5.43 11.92
CA GLY A 131 9.24 -5.13 13.34
C GLY A 131 8.39 -6.05 14.22
N ILE A 132 8.21 -7.31 13.82
CA ILE A 132 7.57 -8.35 14.62
C ILE A 132 8.65 -9.05 15.44
N PRO A 133 8.59 -9.03 16.79
CA PRO A 133 9.50 -9.81 17.62
C PRO A 133 9.34 -11.31 17.36
N ALA A 134 10.46 -12.06 17.40
CA ALA A 134 10.44 -13.50 17.16
C ALA A 134 9.51 -14.27 18.11
N SER A 135 9.29 -13.76 19.32
CA SER A 135 8.37 -14.35 20.31
C SER A 135 6.91 -14.38 19.86
N HIS A 136 6.52 -13.57 18.86
CA HIS A 136 5.14 -13.54 18.34
C HIS A 136 4.94 -14.45 17.12
N LEU A 137 5.99 -15.08 16.59
CA LEU A 137 5.87 -15.88 15.35
C LEU A 137 4.96 -17.08 15.51
N GLU A 138 4.98 -17.72 16.66
CA GLU A 138 4.15 -18.90 16.97
C GLU A 138 2.79 -18.54 17.58
N GLU A 139 2.52 -17.25 17.79
CA GLU A 139 1.24 -16.77 18.30
C GLU A 139 0.16 -16.90 17.21
N ARG A 140 -1.03 -17.40 17.56
CA ARG A 140 -2.16 -17.42 16.63
C ARG A 140 -2.62 -16.00 16.33
N VAL A 141 -2.93 -15.73 15.06
CA VAL A 141 -3.38 -14.39 14.65
C VAL A 141 -4.65 -13.98 15.38
N ALA A 142 -5.59 -14.92 15.68
CA ALA A 142 -6.77 -14.61 16.48
C ALA A 142 -6.42 -13.92 17.81
N GLU A 143 -5.34 -14.34 18.46
CA GLU A 143 -4.90 -13.91 19.81
C GLU A 143 -3.95 -12.71 19.74
N ALA A 144 -3.32 -12.47 18.59
CA ALA A 144 -2.31 -11.44 18.41
C ALA A 144 -2.87 -10.02 18.57
N ALA A 145 -2.06 -9.13 19.14
CA ALA A 145 -2.39 -7.72 19.25
C ALA A 145 -2.56 -7.06 17.87
N ALA A 146 -3.36 -5.99 17.78
CA ALA A 146 -3.63 -5.28 16.53
C ALA A 146 -2.34 -4.78 15.84
N ASP A 147 -1.35 -4.32 16.61
CA ASP A 147 -0.05 -3.90 16.06
C ASP A 147 0.70 -5.07 15.40
N VAL A 148 0.69 -6.26 16.00
CA VAL A 148 1.29 -7.47 15.42
C VAL A 148 0.57 -7.88 14.15
N LYS A 149 -0.77 -7.84 14.13
CA LYS A 149 -1.59 -8.12 12.94
C LYS A 149 -1.26 -7.15 11.78
N ALA A 150 -1.19 -5.86 12.07
CA ALA A 150 -0.85 -4.85 11.08
C ALA A 150 0.56 -5.04 10.51
N ARG A 151 1.53 -5.41 11.34
CA ARG A 151 2.89 -5.76 10.93
C ARG A 151 2.95 -7.07 10.14
N CYS A 152 2.08 -8.04 10.45
CA CYS A 152 1.94 -9.26 9.66
C CYS A 152 1.45 -8.96 8.24
N HIS A 153 0.47 -8.06 8.07
CA HIS A 153 0.09 -7.57 6.73
C HIS A 153 1.27 -6.92 6.00
N LEU A 154 2.07 -6.10 6.69
CA LEU A 154 3.26 -5.49 6.09
C LEU A 154 4.28 -6.56 5.66
N ALA A 155 4.59 -7.54 6.52
CA ALA A 155 5.52 -8.62 6.20
C ALA A 155 5.07 -9.40 4.96
N LYS A 156 3.78 -9.73 4.84
CA LYS A 156 3.20 -10.39 3.65
C LYS A 156 3.34 -9.51 2.41
N ALA A 157 3.06 -8.22 2.52
CA ALA A 157 3.17 -7.29 1.40
C ALA A 157 4.61 -7.14 0.87
N LEU A 158 5.61 -7.39 1.72
CA LEU A 158 7.04 -7.31 1.39
C LEU A 158 7.60 -8.62 0.78
N ALA A 159 6.85 -9.71 0.79
CA ALA A 159 7.33 -11.06 0.49
C ALA A 159 7.90 -11.20 -0.93
N LEU A 160 7.23 -10.65 -1.93
CA LEU A 160 7.62 -10.73 -3.34
C LEU A 160 8.58 -9.60 -3.77
N ASN A 161 9.20 -8.93 -2.80
CA ASN A 161 10.15 -7.83 -3.05
C ASN A 161 9.57 -6.73 -3.99
N PRO A 162 8.44 -6.12 -3.61
CA PRO A 162 7.72 -5.20 -4.49
C PRO A 162 8.54 -3.94 -4.83
N LYS A 163 8.28 -3.36 -6.00
CA LYS A 163 8.81 -2.05 -6.44
C LYS A 163 7.99 -0.90 -5.86
N LEU A 164 6.70 -1.13 -5.64
CA LEU A 164 5.76 -0.15 -5.07
C LEU A 164 4.96 -0.81 -3.94
N LEU A 165 5.02 -0.23 -2.75
CA LEU A 165 4.18 -0.59 -1.61
C LEU A 165 2.99 0.38 -1.54
N VAL A 166 1.77 -0.15 -1.64
CA VAL A 166 0.52 0.61 -1.51
C VAL A 166 -0.09 0.34 -0.14
N LEU A 167 -0.37 1.39 0.60
CA LEU A 167 -0.97 1.36 1.93
C LEU A 167 -2.36 1.99 1.86
N GLU A 168 -3.40 1.16 1.91
CA GLU A 168 -4.79 1.61 1.89
C GLU A 168 -5.34 1.62 3.32
N HIS A 169 -5.45 2.81 3.91
CA HIS A 169 -5.92 3.03 5.27
C HIS A 169 -5.24 2.13 6.32
N ALA A 170 -3.95 1.83 6.13
CA ALA A 170 -3.18 0.92 6.98
C ALA A 170 -3.13 1.36 8.46
N ASN A 171 -3.27 2.66 8.74
CA ASN A 171 -3.39 3.22 10.08
C ASN A 171 -4.61 2.66 10.85
N ALA A 172 -5.68 2.26 10.16
CA ALA A 172 -6.87 1.71 10.79
C ALA A 172 -6.71 0.25 11.24
N LEU A 173 -5.68 -0.48 10.78
CA LEU A 173 -5.38 -1.84 11.22
C LEU A 173 -4.92 -1.88 12.70
N ALA A 174 -4.25 -0.84 13.15
CA ALA A 174 -3.83 -0.67 14.54
C ALA A 174 -3.77 0.83 14.88
N PRO A 175 -4.88 1.47 15.24
CA PRO A 175 -4.92 2.92 15.45
C PRO A 175 -3.93 3.39 16.53
N ASP A 176 -3.83 2.66 17.64
CA ASP A 176 -2.93 2.99 18.76
C ASP A 176 -1.44 2.76 18.40
N GLY A 177 -1.16 1.88 17.44
CA GLY A 177 0.18 1.55 16.92
C GLY A 177 0.56 2.28 15.63
N ALA A 178 -0.33 3.08 15.05
CA ALA A 178 -0.18 3.68 13.71
C ALA A 178 1.14 4.47 13.55
N GLU A 179 1.57 5.19 14.59
CA GLU A 179 2.84 5.92 14.56
C GLU A 179 4.06 4.99 14.41
N GLY A 180 4.08 3.87 15.16
CA GLY A 180 5.13 2.86 15.08
C GLY A 180 5.18 2.19 13.71
N ILE A 181 4.01 1.82 13.17
CA ILE A 181 3.87 1.23 11.84
C ILE A 181 4.36 2.21 10.76
N GLY A 182 3.96 3.49 10.82
CA GLY A 182 4.41 4.51 9.88
C GLY A 182 5.94 4.65 9.85
N ARG A 183 6.61 4.66 11.01
CA ARG A 183 8.08 4.67 11.10
C ARG A 183 8.71 3.40 10.51
N THR A 184 8.14 2.23 10.78
CA THR A 184 8.63 0.96 10.22
C THR A 184 8.53 0.97 8.71
N ILE A 185 7.40 1.39 8.13
CA ILE A 185 7.21 1.52 6.68
C ILE A 185 8.27 2.44 6.08
N ALA A 186 8.49 3.63 6.67
CA ALA A 186 9.49 4.58 6.19
C ALA A 186 10.92 3.99 6.22
N ALA A 187 11.26 3.25 7.27
CA ALA A 187 12.56 2.61 7.42
C ALA A 187 12.77 1.48 6.39
N VAL A 188 11.78 0.60 6.21
CA VAL A 188 11.82 -0.49 5.24
C VAL A 188 11.90 0.04 3.81
N ALA A 189 11.07 1.03 3.48
CA ALA A 189 11.08 1.65 2.15
C ALA A 189 12.45 2.24 1.82
N LYS A 190 13.07 2.93 2.77
CA LYS A 190 14.42 3.48 2.61
C LYS A 190 15.47 2.38 2.44
N ALA A 191 15.42 1.33 3.27
CA ALA A 191 16.38 0.22 3.21
C ALA A 191 16.31 -0.56 1.89
N ARG A 192 15.11 -0.72 1.33
CA ARG A 192 14.87 -1.43 0.07
C ARG A 192 14.90 -0.53 -1.17
N ALA A 193 15.11 0.78 -1.01
CA ALA A 193 14.95 1.79 -2.08
C ALA A 193 13.60 1.67 -2.81
N MET A 194 12.55 1.31 -2.08
CA MET A 194 11.21 0.98 -2.59
C MET A 194 10.32 2.23 -2.60
N SER A 195 9.50 2.36 -3.64
CA SER A 195 8.49 3.41 -3.70
C SER A 195 7.32 3.09 -2.77
N VAL A 196 6.70 4.12 -2.20
CA VAL A 196 5.53 3.97 -1.30
C VAL A 196 4.43 4.94 -1.70
N LEU A 197 3.21 4.41 -1.77
CA LEU A 197 1.99 5.21 -1.89
C LEU A 197 1.07 4.93 -0.69
N VAL A 198 0.79 5.97 0.10
CA VAL A 198 -0.10 5.90 1.24
C VAL A 198 -1.43 6.57 0.90
N LEU A 199 -2.53 5.84 0.98
CA LEU A 199 -3.89 6.36 0.89
C LEU A 199 -4.46 6.43 2.31
N THR A 200 -4.73 7.61 2.82
CA THR A 200 -5.22 7.78 4.20
C THR A 200 -6.00 9.08 4.37
N THR A 201 -6.86 9.12 5.38
CA THR A 201 -7.47 10.37 5.88
C THR A 201 -6.73 10.91 7.10
N ASP A 202 -5.78 10.14 7.66
CA ASP A 202 -4.97 10.51 8.82
C ASP A 202 -3.68 11.23 8.38
N GLU A 203 -3.65 12.56 8.60
CA GLU A 203 -2.50 13.38 8.24
C GLU A 203 -1.26 13.06 9.10
N ALA A 204 -1.44 12.68 10.36
CA ALA A 204 -0.31 12.35 11.23
C ALA A 204 0.38 11.08 10.72
N PHE A 205 -0.38 10.05 10.36
CA PHE A 205 0.13 8.85 9.72
C PHE A 205 0.80 9.14 8.38
N ALA A 206 0.17 9.98 7.53
CA ALA A 206 0.74 10.38 6.24
C ALA A 206 2.15 10.96 6.40
N HIS A 207 2.36 11.88 7.35
CA HIS A 207 3.67 12.50 7.62
C HIS A 207 4.71 11.55 8.23
N ARG A 208 4.30 10.43 8.83
CA ARG A 208 5.22 9.42 9.39
C ARG A 208 5.69 8.42 8.33
N ALA A 209 4.79 8.08 7.41
CA ALA A 209 5.04 7.03 6.41
C ALA A 209 5.62 7.57 5.09
N ALA A 210 5.45 8.87 4.78
CA ALA A 210 5.84 9.47 3.51
C ALA A 210 6.60 10.79 3.66
N ASP A 211 7.41 11.11 2.64
CA ASP A 211 8.17 12.38 2.56
C ASP A 211 7.33 13.50 1.93
N ARG A 212 6.42 13.15 1.02
CA ARG A 212 5.54 14.08 0.33
C ARG A 212 4.09 13.77 0.69
N VAL A 213 3.38 14.76 1.24
CA VAL A 213 1.95 14.63 1.53
C VAL A 213 1.18 15.49 0.56
N LEU A 214 0.39 14.84 -0.27
CA LEU A 214 -0.47 15.43 -1.29
C LEU A 214 -1.93 15.34 -0.84
N ARG A 215 -2.72 16.35 -1.20
CA ARG A 215 -4.16 16.36 -0.94
C ARG A 215 -4.93 16.32 -2.25
N VAL A 216 -5.91 15.44 -2.33
CA VAL A 216 -6.87 15.42 -3.44
C VAL A 216 -8.05 16.31 -3.08
N SER A 217 -8.45 17.18 -4.03
CA SER A 217 -9.74 17.85 -4.01
C SER A 217 -10.80 16.93 -4.62
N PRO A 218 -11.77 16.40 -3.85
CA PRO A 218 -12.77 15.48 -4.40
C PRO A 218 -13.65 16.09 -5.48
N ALA A 219 -13.77 17.42 -5.52
CA ALA A 219 -14.61 18.13 -6.48
C ALA A 219 -13.95 18.25 -7.87
N THR A 220 -12.65 18.57 -7.89
CA THR A 220 -11.91 18.89 -9.13
C THR A 220 -10.92 17.79 -9.52
N GLY A 221 -10.50 16.96 -8.57
CA GLY A 221 -9.43 15.99 -8.76
C GLY A 221 -8.03 16.60 -8.67
N ASP A 222 -7.93 17.90 -8.34
CA ASP A 222 -6.62 18.53 -8.19
C ASP A 222 -5.83 17.88 -7.06
N VAL A 223 -4.56 17.55 -7.34
CA VAL A 223 -3.61 16.99 -6.39
C VAL A 223 -2.59 18.08 -6.03
N THR A 224 -2.66 18.57 -4.80
CA THR A 224 -1.84 19.71 -4.36
C THR A 224 -0.90 19.32 -3.23
N ASN A 225 0.32 19.90 -3.26
CA ASN A 225 1.26 19.78 -2.14
C ASN A 225 0.93 20.85 -1.08
N ARG A 226 0.78 20.46 0.18
CA ARG A 226 0.41 21.35 1.28
C ARG A 226 1.51 22.34 1.73
N SER A 227 2.70 22.31 1.17
CA SER A 227 3.81 23.21 1.56
C SER A 227 3.58 24.69 1.26
N GLY A 228 2.45 25.08 0.62
CA GLY A 228 2.15 26.44 0.16
C GLY A 228 1.49 27.39 1.17
N TRP A 229 0.96 26.93 2.30
CA TRP A 229 0.14 27.78 3.19
C TRP A 229 0.90 28.59 4.24
N ARG A 230 2.21 28.40 4.38
CA ARG A 230 3.01 29.24 5.30
C ARG A 230 3.47 30.58 4.72
N ARG A 231 3.08 30.94 3.49
CA ARG A 231 3.51 32.21 2.84
C ARG A 231 2.54 33.37 2.94
N PHE A 232 1.39 33.25 3.60
CA PHE A 232 0.40 34.30 3.75
C PHE A 232 -0.09 34.43 5.19
N MET A 233 0.82 34.67 6.14
CA MET A 233 0.51 35.37 7.38
C MET A 233 1.44 36.59 7.47
N PRO A 234 0.87 37.76 7.57
CA PRO A 234 1.60 39.02 7.71
C PRO A 234 2.34 39.09 9.04
#